data_9dc816f7bca4587a539af12d983d39b3
#
_entry.id   9dc816f7bca4587a539af12d983d39b3
#
_cell.length_a   1.000
_cell.length_b   1.000
_cell.length_c   1.000
_cell.angle_alpha   90.00
_cell.angle_beta   90.00
_cell.angle_gamma   90.00
#
_symmetry.space_group_name_H-M   'P 1'
#
loop_
_entity.id
_entity.type
_entity.pdbx_description
1 polymer ?
#
loop_
_entity_poly.entity_id
_entity_poly.type
_entity_poly.pdbx_seq_one_letter_code
_entity_poly.pdbx_strand_id
1 'polypeptide(L)'
;MLNNRSVSRYGRNIYLLKKIRAITAAAVIVLAVVVSIFIIVRINSGISNEKRELLKAWNAGDYELSCQISRNVLNQRPVEYFFLTMNGFSAYQLGISQINNQNTLSYIDESIFSLRKAMLHNASKNDARIYYVLGKAYAYKGAEYSDLAIKYLKIADNMSYDAADIPEYLGLSYAASGDYRSSVAAFSLAFRQNENPSDNLLLSIARSYISLDENAMAMGYLIRCIDSSPDSKSIVLARFLLAEIYKNSGDYDDAEEQYFVILNEGGENAEVRFQLGELYNLKGDTTRARSEWRIAYRQDPAHAGARARLNI
;
A
#
# COMPACT_ATOMS: atom_id res chain seq x y z
N MET A 1 -71.14 -55.55 39.84
CA MET A 1 -71.02 -54.54 38.75
C MET A 1 -70.36 -53.22 39.22
N LEU A 2 -69.13 -53.21 39.78
CA LEU A 2 -68.50 -51.99 40.33
C LEU A 2 -67.05 -51.70 39.84
N ASN A 3 -66.63 -52.35 38.72
CA ASN A 3 -65.18 -52.21 38.35
C ASN A 3 -64.90 -51.56 36.97
N ASN A 4 -65.94 -51.16 36.22
CA ASN A 4 -65.71 -50.57 34.88
C ASN A 4 -65.62 -49.05 34.84
N ARG A 5 -66.01 -48.33 35.91
CA ARG A 5 -65.94 -46.87 35.93
C ARG A 5 -64.54 -46.29 36.35
N SER A 6 -63.79 -47.06 37.13
CA SER A 6 -62.44 -46.63 37.60
C SER A 6 -61.39 -46.76 36.51
N VAL A 7 -61.41 -47.80 35.70
CA VAL A 7 -60.51 -48.04 34.56
C VAL A 7 -60.67 -46.93 33.48
N SER A 8 -61.95 -46.53 33.22
CA SER A 8 -62.24 -45.45 32.25
C SER A 8 -61.70 -44.06 32.72
N ARG A 9 -61.76 -43.76 34.04
CA ARG A 9 -61.21 -42.50 34.58
C ARG A 9 -59.69 -42.47 34.56
N TYR A 10 -59.02 -43.56 34.85
CA TYR A 10 -57.56 -43.66 34.85
C TYR A 10 -56.99 -43.50 33.42
N GLY A 11 -57.59 -44.17 32.43
CA GLY A 11 -57.17 -43.99 31.03
C GLY A 11 -57.37 -42.59 30.49
N ARG A 12 -58.46 -41.90 30.90
CA ARG A 12 -58.74 -40.49 30.54
C ARG A 12 -57.72 -39.53 31.14
N ASN A 13 -57.30 -39.76 32.37
CA ASN A 13 -56.29 -38.92 33.05
C ASN A 13 -54.92 -39.09 32.42
N ILE A 14 -54.54 -40.31 32.03
CA ILE A 14 -53.23 -40.51 31.31
C ILE A 14 -53.26 -39.84 29.93
N TYR A 15 -54.37 -39.92 29.21
CA TYR A 15 -54.56 -39.25 27.92
C TYR A 15 -54.47 -37.72 28.07
N LEU A 16 -55.13 -37.14 29.06
CA LEU A 16 -55.07 -35.71 29.38
C LEU A 16 -53.68 -35.28 29.75
N LEU A 17 -52.97 -36.05 30.57
CA LEU A 17 -51.55 -35.77 30.92
C LEU A 17 -50.62 -35.84 29.70
N LYS A 18 -50.79 -36.81 28.81
CA LYS A 18 -50.01 -36.85 27.56
C LYS A 18 -50.33 -35.68 26.65
N LYS A 19 -51.59 -35.27 26.53
CA LYS A 19 -52.01 -34.10 25.74
C LYS A 19 -51.47 -32.80 26.33
N ILE A 20 -51.48 -32.62 27.63
CA ILE A 20 -50.92 -31.46 28.33
C ILE A 20 -49.40 -31.42 28.09
N ARG A 21 -48.68 -32.54 28.25
CA ARG A 21 -47.23 -32.62 27.97
C ARG A 21 -46.90 -32.29 26.51
N ALA A 22 -47.71 -32.76 25.56
CA ALA A 22 -47.52 -32.44 24.15
C ALA A 22 -47.74 -30.95 23.86
N ILE A 23 -48.78 -30.35 24.48
CA ILE A 23 -49.04 -28.90 24.34
C ILE A 23 -47.96 -28.06 25.00
N THR A 24 -47.47 -28.45 26.20
CA THR A 24 -46.37 -27.74 26.85
C THR A 24 -45.08 -27.87 26.08
N ALA A 25 -44.75 -29.04 25.52
CA ALA A 25 -43.56 -29.21 24.67
C ALA A 25 -43.68 -28.36 23.38
N ALA A 26 -44.83 -28.32 22.74
CA ALA A 26 -45.07 -27.45 21.58
C ALA A 26 -44.92 -25.96 21.93
N ALA A 27 -45.48 -25.55 23.06
CA ALA A 27 -45.35 -24.16 23.55
C ALA A 27 -43.88 -23.75 23.82
N VAL A 28 -43.07 -24.66 24.40
CA VAL A 28 -41.64 -24.43 24.65
C VAL A 28 -40.88 -24.32 23.32
N ILE A 29 -41.17 -25.14 22.33
CA ILE A 29 -40.57 -25.09 21.00
C ILE A 29 -40.90 -23.76 20.32
N VAL A 30 -42.18 -23.34 20.34
CA VAL A 30 -42.61 -22.05 19.77
C VAL A 30 -41.93 -20.89 20.45
N LEU A 31 -41.83 -20.91 21.79
CA LEU A 31 -41.13 -19.86 22.53
C LEU A 31 -39.64 -19.82 22.14
N ALA A 32 -38.97 -20.96 22.04
CA ALA A 32 -37.56 -21.04 21.62
C ALA A 32 -37.36 -20.46 20.20
N VAL A 33 -38.27 -20.75 19.27
CA VAL A 33 -38.26 -20.22 17.91
C VAL A 33 -38.43 -18.68 17.92
N VAL A 34 -39.41 -18.17 18.67
CA VAL A 34 -39.68 -16.73 18.80
C VAL A 34 -38.47 -16.00 19.40
N VAL A 35 -37.87 -16.55 20.47
CA VAL A 35 -36.66 -16.00 21.07
C VAL A 35 -35.51 -16.00 20.08
N SER A 36 -35.32 -17.08 19.33
CA SER A 36 -34.29 -17.19 18.29
C SER A 36 -34.48 -16.14 17.19
N ILE A 37 -35.69 -15.96 16.71
CA ILE A 37 -36.03 -14.92 15.71
C ILE A 37 -35.75 -13.52 16.27
N PHE A 38 -36.16 -13.24 17.52
CA PHE A 38 -35.92 -11.97 18.16
C PHE A 38 -34.43 -11.67 18.29
N ILE A 39 -33.63 -12.67 18.69
CA ILE A 39 -32.17 -12.56 18.78
C ILE A 39 -31.59 -12.26 17.39
N ILE A 40 -32.00 -13.00 16.35
CA ILE A 40 -31.53 -12.79 14.96
C ILE A 40 -31.88 -11.38 14.47
N VAL A 41 -33.10 -10.91 14.69
CA VAL A 41 -33.54 -9.55 14.30
C VAL A 41 -32.74 -8.49 15.03
N ARG A 42 -32.52 -8.62 16.33
CA ARG A 42 -31.72 -7.69 17.13
C ARG A 42 -30.27 -7.63 16.67
N ILE A 43 -29.70 -8.79 16.37
CA ILE A 43 -28.34 -8.93 15.84
C ILE A 43 -28.22 -8.24 14.47
N ASN A 44 -29.16 -8.49 13.55
CA ASN A 44 -29.14 -7.89 12.22
C ASN A 44 -29.38 -6.37 12.25
N SER A 45 -30.23 -5.88 13.15
CA SER A 45 -30.45 -4.43 13.30
C SER A 45 -29.20 -3.72 13.86
N GLY A 46 -28.47 -4.36 14.78
CA GLY A 46 -27.18 -3.86 15.29
C GLY A 46 -26.16 -3.70 14.16
N ILE A 47 -25.95 -4.76 13.36
CA ILE A 47 -25.02 -4.72 12.21
C ILE A 47 -25.41 -3.63 11.20
N SER A 48 -26.70 -3.44 10.95
CA SER A 48 -27.18 -2.41 10.03
C SER A 48 -26.84 -1.00 10.50
N ASN A 49 -26.90 -0.75 11.81
CA ASN A 49 -26.50 0.53 12.39
C ASN A 49 -24.99 0.75 12.31
N GLU A 50 -24.19 -0.25 12.68
CA GLU A 50 -22.72 -0.18 12.60
C GLU A 50 -22.23 0.00 11.17
N LYS A 51 -22.82 -0.69 10.18
CA LYS A 51 -22.54 -0.44 8.76
C LYS A 51 -22.80 1.01 8.34
N ARG A 52 -23.93 1.56 8.79
CA ARG A 52 -24.30 2.95 8.46
C ARG A 52 -23.34 3.95 9.09
N GLU A 53 -22.96 3.76 10.36
CA GLU A 53 -21.99 4.62 11.05
C GLU A 53 -20.61 4.53 10.41
N LEU A 54 -20.16 3.31 10.08
CA LEU A 54 -18.90 3.09 9.39
C LEU A 54 -18.86 3.81 8.04
N LEU A 55 -19.93 3.67 7.22
CA LEU A 55 -20.00 4.36 5.93
C LEU A 55 -20.03 5.88 6.08
N LYS A 56 -20.63 6.42 7.14
CA LYS A 56 -20.56 7.86 7.44
C LYS A 56 -19.13 8.30 7.76
N ALA A 57 -18.44 7.54 8.62
CA ALA A 57 -17.04 7.80 8.96
C ALA A 57 -16.14 7.74 7.70
N TRP A 58 -16.29 6.69 6.91
CA TRP A 58 -15.56 6.53 5.64
C TRP A 58 -15.78 7.72 4.68
N ASN A 59 -17.04 8.10 4.45
CA ASN A 59 -17.40 9.20 3.56
C ASN A 59 -16.94 10.58 4.08
N ALA A 60 -16.75 10.71 5.39
CA ALA A 60 -16.18 11.89 6.03
C ALA A 60 -14.64 11.91 6.00
N GLY A 61 -13.98 10.85 5.50
CA GLY A 61 -12.53 10.68 5.54
C GLY A 61 -11.98 10.32 6.94
N ASP A 62 -12.86 10.02 7.89
CA ASP A 62 -12.45 9.58 9.24
C ASP A 62 -12.13 8.08 9.22
N TYR A 63 -10.95 7.78 8.67
CA TYR A 63 -10.49 6.39 8.54
C TYR A 63 -10.16 5.75 9.89
N GLU A 64 -9.78 6.55 10.90
CA GLU A 64 -9.53 6.06 12.26
C GLU A 64 -10.82 5.52 12.89
N LEU A 65 -11.89 6.31 12.88
CA LEU A 65 -13.20 5.87 13.35
C LEU A 65 -13.73 4.67 12.55
N SER A 66 -13.51 4.68 11.24
CA SER A 66 -13.88 3.56 10.36
C SER A 66 -13.19 2.25 10.76
N CYS A 67 -11.87 2.30 11.07
CA CYS A 67 -11.12 1.17 11.61
C CYS A 67 -11.64 0.74 12.98
N GLN A 68 -11.90 1.67 13.89
CA GLN A 68 -12.39 1.36 15.25
C GLN A 68 -13.73 0.62 15.20
N ILE A 69 -14.69 1.11 14.42
CA ILE A 69 -15.99 0.46 14.23
C ILE A 69 -15.80 -0.95 13.65
N SER A 70 -14.96 -1.08 12.62
CA SER A 70 -14.67 -2.37 11.99
C SER A 70 -14.07 -3.37 12.98
N ARG A 71 -13.04 -2.97 13.73
CA ARG A 71 -12.37 -3.80 14.74
C ARG A 71 -13.35 -4.26 15.83
N ASN A 72 -14.23 -3.37 16.31
CA ASN A 72 -15.22 -3.70 17.33
C ASN A 72 -16.18 -4.81 16.87
N VAL A 73 -16.65 -4.73 15.63
CA VAL A 73 -17.50 -5.78 15.05
C VAL A 73 -16.72 -7.06 14.81
N LEU A 74 -15.50 -6.96 14.28
CA LEU A 74 -14.65 -8.12 13.97
C LEU A 74 -14.19 -8.87 15.22
N ASN A 75 -14.11 -8.24 16.39
CA ASN A 75 -13.86 -8.91 17.67
C ASN A 75 -14.99 -9.89 18.03
N GLN A 76 -16.23 -9.59 17.67
CA GLN A 76 -17.38 -10.45 17.92
C GLN A 76 -17.68 -11.38 16.74
N ARG A 77 -17.37 -10.94 15.52
CA ARG A 77 -17.65 -11.63 14.26
C ARG A 77 -16.43 -11.57 13.33
N PRO A 78 -15.44 -12.43 13.58
CA PRO A 78 -14.12 -12.33 12.94
C PRO A 78 -14.09 -12.53 11.42
N VAL A 79 -15.19 -12.96 10.82
CA VAL A 79 -15.28 -13.28 9.37
C VAL A 79 -16.37 -12.49 8.64
N GLU A 80 -16.85 -11.39 9.23
CA GLU A 80 -17.85 -10.55 8.59
C GLU A 80 -17.23 -9.79 7.40
N TYR A 81 -17.58 -10.21 6.18
CA TYR A 81 -16.94 -9.76 4.93
C TYR A 81 -16.89 -8.23 4.78
N PHE A 82 -18.04 -7.56 5.00
CA PHE A 82 -18.13 -6.11 4.85
C PHE A 82 -17.11 -5.38 5.75
N PHE A 83 -17.05 -5.77 7.04
CA PHE A 83 -16.17 -5.12 8.00
C PHE A 83 -14.70 -5.47 7.77
N LEU A 84 -14.40 -6.69 7.31
CA LEU A 84 -13.04 -7.05 6.88
C LEU A 84 -12.56 -6.19 5.71
N THR A 85 -13.41 -6.01 4.71
CA THR A 85 -13.10 -5.20 3.54
C THR A 85 -12.91 -3.73 3.91
N MET A 86 -13.83 -3.18 4.69
CA MET A 86 -13.75 -1.77 5.11
C MET A 86 -12.59 -1.51 6.07
N ASN A 87 -12.29 -2.46 7.00
CA ASN A 87 -11.11 -2.34 7.84
C ASN A 87 -9.82 -2.31 7.00
N GLY A 88 -9.74 -3.19 6.01
CA GLY A 88 -8.59 -3.21 5.12
C GLY A 88 -8.40 -1.92 4.33
N PHE A 89 -9.48 -1.36 3.79
CA PHE A 89 -9.42 -0.09 3.06
C PHE A 89 -9.07 1.09 3.97
N SER A 90 -9.69 1.17 5.15
CA SER A 90 -9.44 2.24 6.11
C SER A 90 -8.01 2.19 6.66
N ALA A 91 -7.53 1.00 7.01
CA ALA A 91 -6.16 0.82 7.46
C ALA A 91 -5.13 1.19 6.38
N TYR A 92 -5.41 0.85 5.10
CA TYR A 92 -4.56 1.31 4.00
C TYR A 92 -4.49 2.83 3.92
N GLN A 93 -5.63 3.53 3.99
CA GLN A 93 -5.67 5.00 3.95
C GLN A 93 -4.93 5.62 5.15
N LEU A 94 -5.09 5.06 6.34
CA LEU A 94 -4.33 5.48 7.51
C LEU A 94 -2.82 5.27 7.31
N GLY A 95 -2.43 4.11 6.79
CA GLY A 95 -1.02 3.79 6.53
C GLY A 95 -0.35 4.82 5.64
N ILE A 96 -0.96 5.16 4.49
CA ILE A 96 -0.38 6.12 3.54
C ILE A 96 -0.44 7.58 4.02
N SER A 97 -1.29 7.90 5.00
CA SER A 97 -1.39 9.24 5.60
C SER A 97 -0.39 9.47 6.74
N GLN A 98 0.29 8.43 7.24
CA GLN A 98 1.24 8.55 8.34
C GLN A 98 2.58 9.11 7.89
N ILE A 99 3.14 9.99 8.71
CA ILE A 99 4.47 10.58 8.48
C ILE A 99 5.57 9.63 9.00
N ASN A 100 5.23 8.75 9.96
CA ASN A 100 6.19 7.85 10.63
C ASN A 100 6.12 6.43 10.02
N ASN A 101 7.23 5.95 9.47
CA ASN A 101 7.34 4.64 8.84
C ASN A 101 6.86 3.45 9.70
N GLN A 102 7.07 3.50 11.03
CA GLN A 102 6.68 2.40 11.90
C GLN A 102 5.15 2.27 12.01
N ASN A 103 4.44 3.40 12.12
CA ASN A 103 2.98 3.41 12.12
C ASN A 103 2.42 3.04 10.74
N THR A 104 3.05 3.52 9.67
CA THR A 104 2.70 3.17 8.29
C THR A 104 2.69 1.67 8.09
N LEU A 105 3.78 0.97 8.44
CA LEU A 105 3.88 -0.48 8.24
C LEU A 105 2.85 -1.25 9.06
N SER A 106 2.55 -0.81 10.30
CA SER A 106 1.52 -1.46 11.13
C SER A 106 0.13 -1.39 10.49
N TYR A 107 -0.27 -0.24 9.96
CA TYR A 107 -1.55 -0.09 9.27
C TYR A 107 -1.58 -0.83 7.93
N ILE A 108 -0.48 -0.84 7.19
CA ILE A 108 -0.37 -1.62 5.95
C ILE A 108 -0.50 -3.12 6.23
N ASP A 109 0.12 -3.64 7.29
CA ASP A 109 -0.01 -5.03 7.70
C ASP A 109 -1.43 -5.39 8.11
N GLU A 110 -2.11 -4.51 8.84
CA GLU A 110 -3.53 -4.66 9.18
C GLU A 110 -4.42 -4.68 7.94
N SER A 111 -4.16 -3.80 6.98
CA SER A 111 -4.86 -3.77 5.69
C SER A 111 -4.71 -5.11 4.97
N ILE A 112 -3.48 -5.59 4.81
CA ILE A 112 -3.19 -6.88 4.15
C ILE A 112 -3.89 -8.03 4.87
N PHE A 113 -3.79 -8.10 6.20
CA PHE A 113 -4.43 -9.13 6.99
C PHE A 113 -5.94 -9.16 6.77
N SER A 114 -6.61 -8.01 6.87
CA SER A 114 -8.06 -7.90 6.75
C SER A 114 -8.53 -8.24 5.34
N LEU A 115 -7.87 -7.72 4.31
CA LEU A 115 -8.24 -7.99 2.92
C LEU A 115 -7.97 -9.44 2.51
N ARG A 116 -6.86 -10.04 2.93
CA ARG A 116 -6.60 -11.46 2.70
C ARG A 116 -7.65 -12.35 3.36
N LYS A 117 -8.10 -11.98 4.56
CA LYS A 117 -9.17 -12.70 5.25
C LYS A 117 -10.51 -12.50 4.53
N ALA A 118 -10.81 -11.30 4.01
CA ALA A 118 -11.97 -11.04 3.17
C ALA A 118 -11.97 -11.89 1.90
N MET A 119 -10.79 -12.17 1.32
CA MET A 119 -10.66 -13.03 0.13
C MET A 119 -11.10 -14.49 0.34
N LEU A 120 -11.26 -14.95 1.58
CA LEU A 120 -11.83 -16.28 1.85
C LEU A 120 -13.33 -16.36 1.54
N HIS A 121 -13.99 -15.23 1.36
CA HIS A 121 -15.39 -15.16 0.99
C HIS A 121 -15.59 -15.18 -0.54
N ASN A 122 -16.63 -15.85 -1.01
CA ASN A 122 -16.94 -15.89 -2.44
C ASN A 122 -17.26 -14.51 -3.03
N ALA A 123 -17.80 -13.59 -2.23
CA ALA A 123 -18.09 -12.22 -2.64
C ALA A 123 -16.83 -11.44 -3.09
N SER A 124 -15.65 -11.78 -2.55
CA SER A 124 -14.39 -11.13 -2.91
C SER A 124 -13.96 -11.36 -4.34
N LYS A 125 -14.38 -12.48 -4.95
CA LYS A 125 -13.98 -12.84 -6.32
C LYS A 125 -14.40 -11.81 -7.38
N ASN A 126 -15.42 -11.02 -7.09
CA ASN A 126 -15.96 -9.98 -7.98
C ASN A 126 -15.66 -8.57 -7.49
N ASP A 127 -14.85 -8.40 -6.44
CA ASP A 127 -14.49 -7.09 -5.89
C ASP A 127 -13.04 -6.73 -6.24
N ALA A 128 -12.86 -6.08 -7.38
CA ALA A 128 -11.55 -5.65 -7.88
C ALA A 128 -10.82 -4.69 -6.92
N ARG A 129 -11.56 -3.95 -6.08
CA ARG A 129 -10.99 -3.02 -5.09
C ARG A 129 -10.08 -3.73 -4.09
N ILE A 130 -10.44 -4.96 -3.68
CA ILE A 130 -9.64 -5.76 -2.75
C ILE A 130 -8.27 -6.04 -3.37
N TYR A 131 -8.24 -6.47 -4.61
CA TYR A 131 -6.98 -6.79 -5.32
C TYR A 131 -6.15 -5.53 -5.55
N TYR A 132 -6.79 -4.43 -5.94
CA TYR A 132 -6.12 -3.14 -6.12
C TYR A 132 -5.46 -2.66 -4.83
N VAL A 133 -6.18 -2.61 -3.72
CA VAL A 133 -5.62 -2.15 -2.44
C VAL A 133 -4.56 -3.11 -1.92
N LEU A 134 -4.75 -4.44 -2.06
CA LEU A 134 -3.71 -5.42 -1.72
C LEU A 134 -2.43 -5.22 -2.53
N GLY A 135 -2.55 -4.99 -3.83
CA GLY A 135 -1.40 -4.73 -4.68
C GLY A 135 -0.62 -3.51 -4.23
N LYS A 136 -1.31 -2.40 -3.97
CA LYS A 136 -0.69 -1.17 -3.45
C LYS A 136 -0.09 -1.37 -2.06
N ALA A 137 -0.78 -2.07 -1.16
CA ALA A 137 -0.28 -2.35 0.18
C ALA A 137 1.01 -3.19 0.14
N TYR A 138 1.09 -4.19 -0.73
CA TYR A 138 2.33 -4.95 -0.91
C TYR A 138 3.45 -4.13 -1.55
N ALA A 139 3.16 -3.21 -2.47
CA ALA A 139 4.16 -2.28 -3.00
C ALA A 139 4.75 -1.39 -1.90
N TYR A 140 3.93 -0.93 -0.94
CA TYR A 140 4.41 -0.19 0.24
C TYR A 140 5.26 -1.02 1.21
N LYS A 141 5.09 -2.33 1.24
CA LYS A 141 5.94 -3.21 2.08
C LYS A 141 7.37 -3.34 1.57
N GLY A 142 7.62 -2.99 0.33
CA GLY A 142 8.96 -2.99 -0.26
C GLY A 142 9.27 -4.14 -1.22
N ALA A 143 10.52 -4.20 -1.65
CA ALA A 143 10.99 -5.05 -2.75
C ALA A 143 10.71 -6.55 -2.55
N GLU A 144 10.79 -7.04 -1.31
CA GLU A 144 10.54 -8.45 -0.95
C GLU A 144 9.11 -8.91 -1.28
N TYR A 145 8.17 -7.97 -1.43
CA TYR A 145 6.76 -8.25 -1.71
C TYR A 145 6.34 -7.85 -3.12
N SER A 146 7.29 -7.48 -3.98
CA SER A 146 7.04 -7.00 -5.34
C SER A 146 6.22 -7.99 -6.18
N ASP A 147 6.50 -9.28 -6.08
CA ASP A 147 5.74 -10.33 -6.80
C ASP A 147 4.27 -10.36 -6.41
N LEU A 148 3.97 -10.17 -5.12
CA LEU A 148 2.59 -10.10 -4.63
C LEU A 148 1.90 -8.80 -5.07
N ALA A 149 2.63 -7.68 -5.07
CA ALA A 149 2.13 -6.42 -5.58
C ALA A 149 1.75 -6.54 -7.06
N ILE A 150 2.66 -7.04 -7.90
CA ILE A 150 2.44 -7.27 -9.33
C ILE A 150 1.24 -8.20 -9.54
N LYS A 151 1.19 -9.33 -8.81
CA LYS A 151 0.10 -10.30 -8.92
C LYS A 151 -1.26 -9.65 -8.68
N TYR A 152 -1.42 -8.94 -7.58
CA TYR A 152 -2.71 -8.38 -7.20
C TYR A 152 -3.12 -7.19 -8.05
N LEU A 153 -2.18 -6.31 -8.44
CA LEU A 153 -2.44 -5.22 -9.38
C LEU A 153 -2.89 -5.75 -10.75
N LYS A 154 -2.23 -6.80 -11.28
CA LYS A 154 -2.65 -7.44 -12.53
C LYS A 154 -4.05 -8.05 -12.44
N ILE A 155 -4.44 -8.63 -11.30
CA ILE A 155 -5.79 -9.14 -11.13
C ILE A 155 -6.79 -7.98 -11.18
N ALA A 156 -6.53 -6.87 -10.48
CA ALA A 156 -7.40 -5.69 -10.51
C ALA A 156 -7.54 -5.11 -11.93
N ASP A 157 -6.43 -4.99 -12.64
CA ASP A 157 -6.38 -4.52 -14.04
C ASP A 157 -7.19 -5.44 -14.98
N ASN A 158 -6.99 -6.75 -14.90
CA ASN A 158 -7.74 -7.76 -15.67
C ASN A 158 -9.25 -7.77 -15.35
N MET A 159 -9.64 -7.31 -14.15
CA MET A 159 -11.04 -7.09 -13.78
C MET A 159 -11.56 -5.73 -14.26
N SER A 160 -10.78 -4.99 -15.05
CA SER A 160 -11.11 -3.66 -15.57
C SER A 160 -11.43 -2.66 -14.44
N TYR A 161 -10.68 -2.72 -13.33
CA TYR A 161 -10.79 -1.74 -12.28
C TYR A 161 -10.25 -0.39 -12.74
N ASP A 162 -11.13 0.60 -12.80
CA ASP A 162 -10.80 1.94 -13.28
C ASP A 162 -10.01 2.73 -12.22
N ALA A 163 -8.68 2.52 -12.21
CA ALA A 163 -7.74 3.26 -11.38
C ALA A 163 -6.50 3.64 -12.22
N ALA A 164 -6.38 4.94 -12.50
CA ALA A 164 -5.33 5.49 -13.36
C ALA A 164 -3.91 5.25 -12.85
N ASP A 165 -3.73 4.91 -11.57
CA ASP A 165 -2.42 4.69 -10.94
C ASP A 165 -1.96 3.22 -10.95
N ILE A 166 -2.76 2.28 -11.44
CA ILE A 166 -2.34 0.86 -11.57
C ILE A 166 -1.04 0.72 -12.37
N PRO A 167 -0.88 1.35 -13.54
CA PRO A 167 0.36 1.25 -14.30
C PRO A 167 1.58 1.80 -13.56
N GLU A 168 1.42 2.88 -12.78
CA GLU A 168 2.51 3.45 -11.97
C GLU A 168 2.94 2.47 -10.86
N TYR A 169 2.00 1.91 -10.10
CA TYR A 169 2.32 0.91 -9.06
C TYR A 169 2.86 -0.40 -9.62
N LEU A 170 2.44 -0.82 -10.81
CA LEU A 170 3.06 -1.93 -11.53
C LEU A 170 4.50 -1.61 -11.91
N GLY A 171 4.76 -0.41 -12.44
CA GLY A 171 6.10 0.05 -12.78
C GLY A 171 7.03 0.04 -11.58
N LEU A 172 6.59 0.60 -10.45
CA LEU A 172 7.34 0.59 -9.18
C LEU A 172 7.63 -0.84 -8.70
N SER A 173 6.63 -1.73 -8.77
CA SER A 173 6.77 -3.11 -8.31
C SER A 173 7.72 -3.93 -9.22
N TYR A 174 7.66 -3.72 -10.53
CA TYR A 174 8.60 -4.33 -11.46
C TYR A 174 10.02 -3.80 -11.26
N ALA A 175 10.20 -2.49 -11.06
CA ALA A 175 11.52 -1.93 -10.73
C ALA A 175 12.08 -2.54 -9.45
N ALA A 176 11.25 -2.68 -8.42
CA ALA A 176 11.64 -3.29 -7.14
C ALA A 176 12.02 -4.78 -7.26
N SER A 177 11.43 -5.51 -8.23
CA SER A 177 11.80 -6.91 -8.54
C SER A 177 13.02 -7.05 -9.48
N GLY A 178 13.54 -5.93 -9.99
CA GLY A 178 14.63 -5.93 -10.99
C GLY A 178 14.19 -6.18 -12.44
N ASP A 179 12.89 -6.32 -12.70
CA ASP A 179 12.37 -6.40 -14.07
C ASP A 179 12.17 -5.01 -14.66
N TYR A 180 13.30 -4.37 -15.00
CA TYR A 180 13.29 -2.99 -15.49
C TYR A 180 12.60 -2.84 -16.86
N ARG A 181 12.58 -3.88 -17.70
CA ARG A 181 11.86 -3.84 -18.98
C ARG A 181 10.35 -3.73 -18.77
N SER A 182 9.80 -4.59 -17.92
CA SER A 182 8.37 -4.51 -17.56
C SER A 182 8.05 -3.22 -16.80
N SER A 183 8.99 -2.73 -15.99
CA SER A 183 8.87 -1.45 -15.28
C SER A 183 8.71 -0.29 -16.26
N VAL A 184 9.60 -0.17 -17.24
CA VAL A 184 9.55 0.87 -18.28
C VAL A 184 8.24 0.77 -19.08
N ALA A 185 7.81 -0.43 -19.45
CA ALA A 185 6.56 -0.62 -20.19
C ALA A 185 5.34 -0.12 -19.38
N ALA A 186 5.27 -0.47 -18.09
CA ALA A 186 4.20 -0.03 -17.20
C ALA A 186 4.22 1.48 -16.97
N PHE A 187 5.39 2.05 -16.67
CA PHE A 187 5.54 3.49 -16.50
C PHE A 187 5.24 4.27 -17.78
N SER A 188 5.59 3.75 -18.95
CA SER A 188 5.24 4.38 -20.23
C SER A 188 3.74 4.43 -20.45
N LEU A 189 2.99 3.46 -19.94
CA LEU A 189 1.53 3.52 -19.94
C LEU A 189 1.02 4.60 -18.99
N ALA A 190 1.51 4.64 -17.74
CA ALA A 190 1.17 5.68 -16.76
C ALA A 190 1.46 7.09 -17.30
N PHE A 191 2.62 7.26 -17.95
CA PHE A 191 3.04 8.52 -18.54
C PHE A 191 2.10 9.00 -19.67
N ARG A 192 1.66 8.09 -20.54
CA ARG A 192 0.73 8.41 -21.64
C ARG A 192 -0.68 8.77 -21.15
N GLN A 193 -1.08 8.23 -20.00
CA GLN A 193 -2.38 8.49 -19.40
C GLN A 193 -2.43 9.79 -18.59
N ASN A 194 -1.27 10.41 -18.35
CA ASN A 194 -1.16 11.60 -17.50
C ASN A 194 -0.58 12.78 -18.29
N GLU A 195 -1.38 13.82 -18.52
CA GLU A 195 -0.93 15.03 -19.22
C GLU A 195 0.19 15.76 -18.45
N ASN A 196 0.15 15.70 -17.12
CA ASN A 196 1.11 16.33 -16.24
C ASN A 196 1.72 15.27 -15.30
N PRO A 197 2.69 14.46 -15.79
CA PRO A 197 3.31 13.41 -15.01
C PRO A 197 4.05 13.99 -13.79
N SER A 198 3.93 13.32 -12.65
CA SER A 198 4.62 13.73 -11.43
C SER A 198 6.13 13.59 -11.55
N ASP A 199 6.87 14.39 -10.78
CA ASP A 199 8.33 14.29 -10.72
C ASP A 199 8.78 12.87 -10.34
N ASN A 200 8.07 12.24 -9.39
CA ASN A 200 8.34 10.87 -8.99
C ASN A 200 8.21 9.87 -10.14
N LEU A 201 7.20 10.06 -11.00
CA LEU A 201 7.02 9.21 -12.18
C LEU A 201 8.18 9.41 -13.17
N LEU A 202 8.55 10.67 -13.46
CA LEU A 202 9.66 10.99 -14.36
C LEU A 202 10.99 10.40 -13.86
N LEU A 203 11.29 10.59 -12.57
CA LEU A 203 12.49 10.05 -11.93
C LEU A 203 12.50 8.51 -11.89
N SER A 204 11.35 7.87 -11.68
CA SER A 204 11.24 6.41 -11.65
C SER A 204 11.45 5.79 -13.03
N ILE A 205 10.92 6.43 -14.08
CA ILE A 205 11.17 6.04 -15.47
C ILE A 205 12.67 6.16 -15.78
N ALA A 206 13.27 7.31 -15.46
CA ALA A 206 14.69 7.55 -15.71
C ALA A 206 15.58 6.51 -15.03
N ARG A 207 15.32 6.19 -13.75
CA ARG A 207 16.05 5.16 -13.00
C ARG A 207 15.93 3.77 -13.64
N SER A 208 14.74 3.43 -14.13
CA SER A 208 14.53 2.14 -14.79
C SER A 208 15.31 2.06 -16.10
N TYR A 209 15.39 3.15 -16.89
CA TYR A 209 16.23 3.23 -18.08
C TYR A 209 17.73 3.20 -17.77
N ILE A 210 18.18 3.88 -16.71
CA ILE A 210 19.59 3.79 -16.22
C ILE A 210 19.93 2.33 -15.89
N SER A 211 19.02 1.62 -15.21
CA SER A 211 19.24 0.21 -14.86
C SER A 211 19.26 -0.74 -16.06
N LEU A 212 18.75 -0.29 -17.21
CA LEU A 212 18.82 -1.00 -18.51
C LEU A 212 20.02 -0.55 -19.36
N ASP A 213 20.86 0.39 -18.85
CA ASP A 213 21.93 1.05 -19.60
C ASP A 213 21.42 1.84 -20.85
N GLU A 214 20.13 2.20 -20.84
CA GLU A 214 19.49 3.01 -21.89
C GLU A 214 19.57 4.51 -21.53
N ASN A 215 20.81 5.01 -21.35
CA ASN A 215 21.09 6.32 -20.79
C ASN A 215 20.48 7.47 -21.62
N ALA A 216 20.46 7.38 -22.93
CA ALA A 216 19.85 8.42 -23.80
C ALA A 216 18.35 8.63 -23.49
N MET A 217 17.63 7.53 -23.23
CA MET A 217 16.21 7.60 -22.82
C MET A 217 16.05 8.20 -21.43
N ALA A 218 16.89 7.77 -20.47
CA ALA A 218 16.90 8.30 -19.11
C ALA A 218 17.08 9.82 -19.09
N MET A 219 18.08 10.33 -19.84
CA MET A 219 18.37 11.76 -19.94
C MET A 219 17.15 12.58 -20.35
N GLY A 220 16.37 12.11 -21.32
CA GLY A 220 15.14 12.80 -21.77
C GLY A 220 14.14 13.01 -20.63
N TYR A 221 13.92 12.00 -19.78
CA TYR A 221 13.02 12.10 -18.63
C TYR A 221 13.62 12.97 -17.50
N LEU A 222 14.93 12.92 -17.27
CA LEU A 222 15.61 13.76 -16.30
C LEU A 222 15.55 15.24 -16.69
N ILE A 223 15.84 15.57 -17.94
CA ILE A 223 15.72 16.94 -18.46
C ILE A 223 14.30 17.45 -18.30
N ARG A 224 13.30 16.64 -18.70
CA ARG A 224 11.90 17.02 -18.51
C ARG A 224 11.55 17.27 -17.04
N CYS A 225 12.07 16.47 -16.10
CA CYS A 225 11.88 16.71 -14.67
C CYS A 225 12.51 18.04 -14.24
N ILE A 226 13.73 18.35 -14.69
CA ILE A 226 14.41 19.61 -14.39
C ILE A 226 13.60 20.80 -14.90
N ASP A 227 13.07 20.72 -16.12
CA ASP A 227 12.38 21.84 -16.78
C ASP A 227 10.98 22.09 -16.25
N SER A 228 10.28 21.05 -15.77
CA SER A 228 8.86 21.13 -15.40
C SER A 228 8.58 21.09 -13.90
N SER A 229 9.53 20.64 -13.08
CA SER A 229 9.31 20.45 -11.64
C SER A 229 9.27 21.79 -10.88
N PRO A 230 8.28 21.98 -10.00
CA PRO A 230 8.29 23.07 -9.03
C PRO A 230 9.10 22.72 -7.76
N ASP A 231 9.48 21.44 -7.58
CA ASP A 231 10.18 20.96 -6.38
C ASP A 231 11.69 20.95 -6.58
N SER A 232 12.39 21.81 -5.84
CA SER A 232 13.85 21.89 -5.89
C SER A 232 14.57 20.59 -5.55
N LYS A 233 13.97 19.72 -4.70
CA LYS A 233 14.57 18.42 -4.36
C LYS A 233 14.53 17.46 -5.55
N SER A 234 13.44 17.46 -6.29
CA SER A 234 13.29 16.67 -7.51
C SER A 234 14.26 17.13 -8.58
N ILE A 235 14.45 18.46 -8.75
CA ILE A 235 15.41 19.05 -9.67
C ILE A 235 16.84 18.63 -9.29
N VAL A 236 17.22 18.77 -8.03
CA VAL A 236 18.55 18.35 -7.54
C VAL A 236 18.81 16.88 -7.80
N LEU A 237 17.82 16.03 -7.54
CA LEU A 237 17.94 14.59 -7.77
C LEU A 237 18.06 14.26 -9.27
N ALA A 238 17.27 14.93 -10.13
CA ALA A 238 17.36 14.75 -11.58
C ALA A 238 18.73 15.19 -12.13
N ARG A 239 19.24 16.35 -11.71
CA ARG A 239 20.59 16.82 -12.07
C ARG A 239 21.68 15.88 -11.59
N PHE A 240 21.54 15.36 -10.36
CA PHE A 240 22.50 14.39 -9.82
C PHE A 240 22.56 13.12 -10.68
N LEU A 241 21.41 12.55 -11.03
CA LEU A 241 21.36 11.37 -11.90
C LEU A 241 21.91 11.66 -13.31
N LEU A 242 21.65 12.86 -13.84
CA LEU A 242 22.18 13.30 -15.12
C LEU A 242 23.72 13.43 -15.08
N ALA A 243 24.27 14.01 -14.00
CA ALA A 243 25.71 14.09 -13.78
C ALA A 243 26.36 12.69 -13.71
N GLU A 244 25.71 11.74 -13.04
CA GLU A 244 26.19 10.36 -12.97
C GLU A 244 26.22 9.69 -14.36
N ILE A 245 25.19 9.93 -15.19
CA ILE A 245 25.19 9.44 -16.59
C ILE A 245 26.37 10.03 -17.36
N TYR A 246 26.56 11.36 -17.34
CA TYR A 246 27.67 12.01 -18.02
C TYR A 246 29.03 11.52 -17.52
N LYS A 247 29.20 11.40 -16.20
CA LYS A 247 30.47 10.89 -15.62
C LYS A 247 30.79 9.49 -16.11
N ASN A 248 29.77 8.60 -16.16
CA ASN A 248 29.96 7.21 -16.61
C ASN A 248 30.18 7.10 -18.12
N SER A 249 29.68 8.05 -18.91
CA SER A 249 29.93 8.15 -20.36
C SER A 249 31.28 8.77 -20.70
N GLY A 250 31.99 9.37 -19.73
CA GLY A 250 33.25 10.08 -19.95
C GLY A 250 33.08 11.56 -20.31
N ASP A 251 31.84 12.06 -20.32
CA ASP A 251 31.53 13.47 -20.61
C ASP A 251 31.70 14.31 -19.32
N TYR A 252 32.97 14.38 -18.88
CA TYR A 252 33.34 14.91 -17.55
C TYR A 252 33.02 16.38 -17.37
N ASP A 253 33.04 17.17 -18.43
CA ASP A 253 32.75 18.60 -18.33
C ASP A 253 31.27 18.86 -18.12
N ASP A 254 30.39 18.09 -18.80
CA ASP A 254 28.97 18.15 -18.60
C ASP A 254 28.56 17.64 -17.18
N ALA A 255 29.21 16.58 -16.71
CA ALA A 255 29.01 16.11 -15.33
C ALA A 255 29.40 17.17 -14.29
N GLU A 256 30.55 17.82 -14.50
CA GLU A 256 31.08 18.91 -13.63
C GLU A 256 30.08 20.07 -13.57
N GLU A 257 29.50 20.47 -14.72
CA GLU A 257 28.49 21.52 -14.79
C GLU A 257 27.26 21.18 -13.95
N GLN A 258 26.72 19.98 -14.10
CA GLN A 258 25.52 19.59 -13.32
C GLN A 258 25.79 19.60 -11.81
N TYR A 259 26.97 19.12 -11.36
CA TYR A 259 27.32 19.16 -9.94
C TYR A 259 27.47 20.60 -9.44
N PHE A 260 28.05 21.51 -10.23
CA PHE A 260 28.16 22.92 -9.86
C PHE A 260 26.82 23.61 -9.76
N VAL A 261 25.90 23.32 -10.69
CA VAL A 261 24.54 23.88 -10.60
C VAL A 261 23.85 23.43 -9.31
N ILE A 262 23.97 22.15 -8.93
CA ILE A 262 23.42 21.65 -7.66
C ILE A 262 24.01 22.41 -6.47
N LEU A 263 25.33 22.59 -6.42
CA LEU A 263 26.00 23.27 -5.31
C LEU A 263 25.67 24.76 -5.22
N ASN A 264 25.46 25.41 -6.37
CA ASN A 264 25.14 26.83 -6.42
C ASN A 264 23.67 27.13 -6.07
N GLU A 265 22.73 26.27 -6.51
CA GLU A 265 21.29 26.46 -6.33
C GLU A 265 20.75 25.71 -5.10
N GLY A 266 21.31 24.55 -4.81
CA GLY A 266 20.84 23.65 -3.73
C GLY A 266 21.59 23.77 -2.42
N GLY A 267 22.67 24.56 -2.36
CA GLY A 267 23.51 24.73 -1.19
C GLY A 267 24.51 23.58 -0.94
N GLU A 268 25.00 23.49 0.28
CA GLU A 268 26.00 22.50 0.67
C GLU A 268 25.42 21.06 0.61
N ASN A 269 26.13 20.17 -0.11
CA ASN A 269 25.74 18.76 -0.27
C ASN A 269 27.00 17.87 -0.28
N ALA A 270 27.22 17.14 0.80
CA ALA A 270 28.39 16.30 1.00
C ALA A 270 28.56 15.23 -0.08
N GLU A 271 27.44 14.61 -0.50
CA GLU A 271 27.44 13.59 -1.57
C GLU A 271 27.86 14.19 -2.91
N VAL A 272 27.34 15.35 -3.29
CA VAL A 272 27.69 16.04 -4.54
C VAL A 272 29.17 16.45 -4.51
N ARG A 273 29.68 16.96 -3.37
CA ARG A 273 31.12 17.26 -3.17
C ARG A 273 31.99 16.02 -3.33
N PHE A 274 31.54 14.90 -2.77
CA PHE A 274 32.25 13.63 -2.90
C PHE A 274 32.32 13.18 -4.37
N GLN A 275 31.18 13.19 -5.08
CA GLN A 275 31.11 12.79 -6.48
C GLN A 275 31.93 13.74 -7.41
N LEU A 276 31.95 15.03 -7.10
CA LEU A 276 32.82 15.99 -7.79
C LEU A 276 34.32 15.64 -7.57
N GLY A 277 34.67 15.22 -6.37
CA GLY A 277 36.02 14.71 -6.09
C GLY A 277 36.34 13.43 -6.87
N GLU A 278 35.41 12.50 -6.97
CA GLU A 278 35.54 11.29 -7.82
C GLU A 278 35.75 11.68 -9.30
N LEU A 279 34.97 12.67 -9.77
CA LEU A 279 35.10 13.18 -11.14
C LEU A 279 36.48 13.75 -11.41
N TYR A 280 37.02 14.59 -10.50
CA TYR A 280 38.38 15.13 -10.64
C TYR A 280 39.45 14.04 -10.58
N ASN A 281 39.23 13.01 -9.77
CA ASN A 281 40.13 11.87 -9.74
C ASN A 281 40.15 11.12 -11.10
N LEU A 282 38.99 10.94 -11.74
CA LEU A 282 38.90 10.38 -13.10
C LEU A 282 39.58 11.26 -14.15
N LYS A 283 39.49 12.61 -14.00
CA LYS A 283 40.18 13.57 -14.86
C LYS A 283 41.73 13.63 -14.56
N GLY A 284 42.24 12.90 -13.55
CA GLY A 284 43.64 12.89 -13.14
C GLY A 284 44.04 14.06 -12.24
N ASP A 285 43.12 14.95 -11.88
CA ASP A 285 43.37 16.07 -10.96
C ASP A 285 43.24 15.67 -9.50
N THR A 286 44.24 15.00 -8.99
CA THR A 286 44.27 14.50 -7.61
C THR A 286 44.26 15.64 -6.57
N THR A 287 44.67 16.83 -6.94
CA THR A 287 44.68 17.98 -6.05
C THR A 287 43.26 18.49 -5.79
N ARG A 288 42.49 18.74 -6.86
CA ARG A 288 41.09 19.12 -6.75
C ARG A 288 40.28 17.98 -6.13
N ALA A 289 40.51 16.72 -6.53
CA ALA A 289 39.86 15.57 -5.94
C ALA A 289 39.97 15.54 -4.40
N ARG A 290 41.18 15.65 -3.87
CA ARG A 290 41.41 15.67 -2.42
C ARG A 290 40.77 16.88 -1.74
N SER A 291 40.70 18.02 -2.39
CA SER A 291 40.02 19.22 -1.88
C SER A 291 38.53 18.95 -1.70
N GLU A 292 37.87 18.44 -2.71
CA GLU A 292 36.43 18.16 -2.67
C GLU A 292 36.07 17.05 -1.65
N TRP A 293 36.87 15.98 -1.53
CA TRP A 293 36.69 14.96 -0.50
C TRP A 293 36.81 15.51 0.92
N ARG A 294 37.72 16.47 1.15
CA ARG A 294 37.86 17.17 2.44
C ARG A 294 36.66 18.05 2.74
N ILE A 295 36.09 18.71 1.73
CA ILE A 295 34.86 19.49 1.88
C ILE A 295 33.71 18.56 2.23
N ALA A 296 33.52 17.45 1.49
CA ALA A 296 32.53 16.44 1.77
C ALA A 296 32.62 15.90 3.21
N TYR A 297 33.83 15.53 3.66
CA TYR A 297 34.06 15.08 5.02
C TYR A 297 33.76 16.14 6.09
N ARG A 298 34.04 17.42 5.82
CA ARG A 298 33.69 18.51 6.76
C ARG A 298 32.17 18.71 6.89
N GLN A 299 31.45 18.54 5.78
CA GLN A 299 29.98 18.65 5.77
C GLN A 299 29.32 17.45 6.43
N ASP A 300 29.83 16.26 6.17
CA ASP A 300 29.39 15.00 6.77
C ASP A 300 30.59 14.14 7.21
N PRO A 301 31.00 14.21 8.49
CA PRO A 301 32.07 13.37 9.01
C PRO A 301 31.79 11.86 8.99
N ALA A 302 30.53 11.46 8.83
CA ALA A 302 30.11 10.05 8.71
C ALA A 302 30.15 9.53 7.26
N HIS A 303 30.40 10.41 6.28
CA HIS A 303 30.41 10.05 4.85
C HIS A 303 31.50 9.01 4.54
N ALA A 304 31.06 7.76 4.34
CA ALA A 304 31.95 6.61 4.21
C ALA A 304 32.95 6.74 3.04
N GLY A 305 32.48 7.21 1.88
CA GLY A 305 33.32 7.41 0.69
C GLY A 305 34.41 8.44 0.91
N ALA A 306 34.10 9.61 1.47
CA ALA A 306 35.06 10.66 1.73
C ALA A 306 36.14 10.20 2.75
N ARG A 307 35.71 9.50 3.81
CA ARG A 307 36.62 8.91 4.80
C ARG A 307 37.58 7.90 4.15
N ALA A 308 37.07 7.01 3.32
CA ALA A 308 37.88 6.01 2.62
C ALA A 308 38.95 6.67 1.71
N ARG A 309 38.57 7.71 0.97
CA ARG A 309 39.50 8.44 0.07
C ARG A 309 40.54 9.24 0.81
N LEU A 310 40.25 9.68 2.03
CA LEU A 310 41.17 10.45 2.87
C LEU A 310 41.99 9.57 3.82
N ASN A 311 41.72 8.28 3.91
CA ASN A 311 42.31 7.31 4.85
C ASN A 311 42.11 7.72 6.34
N ILE A 312 40.88 8.11 6.70
CA ILE A 312 40.50 8.59 8.04
C ILE A 312 39.51 7.61 8.70
#